data_6483c7352ae7b751d388c7d7f71bb6ec
#
_entry.id   6483c7352ae7b751d388c7d7f71bb6ec
#
_cell.length_a   1.000
_cell.length_b   1.000
_cell.length_c   1.000
_cell.angle_alpha   90.00
_cell.angle_beta   90.00
_cell.angle_gamma   90.00
#
_symmetry.space_group_name_H-M   'P 1'
#
loop_
_entity.id
_entity.type
_entity.pdbx_description
1 polymer ?
#
loop_
_entity_poly.entity_id
_entity_poly.type
_entity_poly.pdbx_seq_one_letter_code
_entity_poly.pdbx_strand_id
1 'polypeptide(L)'
;YEILSGLVGSEMCIRDRSMDDYITEVDKHKYKLNNHGVEMTGTFQRKSNGKNSFIPEGGGEPIFVAERNSAHAMNNDKVRIAFYAKRRGREAEGEVIEILERANDTFVGTLEVAKSYAFLVTENRTLANDIFIPKEKLKGGKTGDKAIVKVVEWPDKAKNPIGQVIDILGRAGDNTTEMHAILAEFGLPY
;
A
#
# COMPACT_ATOMS: atom_id res chain seq x y z
N TYR A 1 -20.36 -12.81 2.25
CA TYR A 1 -21.58 -12.07 2.64
C TYR A 1 -22.50 -13.04 3.36
N GLU A 2 -22.57 -12.99 4.70
CA GLU A 2 -23.58 -13.72 5.45
C GLU A 2 -24.76 -12.79 5.68
N ILE A 3 -25.87 -13.05 4.99
CA ILE A 3 -27.16 -12.44 5.28
C ILE A 3 -27.75 -13.29 6.40
N LEU A 4 -27.81 -12.76 7.60
CA LEU A 4 -28.50 -13.38 8.71
C LEU A 4 -30.00 -13.21 8.53
N SER A 5 -30.62 -14.11 7.77
CA SER A 5 -32.08 -14.26 7.74
C SER A 5 -32.48 -15.28 8.79
N GLY A 6 -33.18 -14.84 9.84
CA GLY A 6 -33.83 -15.73 10.77
C GLY A 6 -33.39 -15.73 12.23
N LEU A 7 -32.79 -14.67 12.74
CA LEU A 7 -32.69 -14.46 14.18
C LEU A 7 -33.95 -13.71 14.66
N VAL A 8 -34.92 -14.48 15.12
CA VAL A 8 -36.00 -13.99 15.98
C VAL A 8 -35.43 -13.79 17.38
N GLY A 9 -34.57 -12.78 17.49
CA GLY A 9 -34.20 -12.16 18.74
C GLY A 9 -35.11 -10.96 18.93
N SER A 10 -35.52 -10.64 20.14
CA SER A 10 -36.38 -9.50 20.40
C SER A 10 -35.88 -8.26 19.65
N GLU A 11 -36.78 -7.49 19.05
CA GLU A 11 -36.46 -6.23 18.31
C GLU A 11 -35.54 -5.29 19.10
N MET A 12 -35.55 -5.40 20.41
CA MET A 12 -34.73 -4.68 21.37
C MET A 12 -33.23 -5.01 21.23
N CYS A 13 -32.85 -6.29 21.03
CA CYS A 13 -31.43 -6.68 20.83
C CYS A 13 -30.87 -6.22 19.48
N ILE A 14 -31.71 -6.10 18.45
CA ILE A 14 -31.32 -5.62 17.14
C ILE A 14 -31.13 -4.10 17.18
N ARG A 15 -32.00 -3.39 17.88
CA ARG A 15 -31.97 -1.94 18.04
C ARG A 15 -30.74 -1.50 18.82
N ASP A 16 -30.38 -2.19 19.91
CA ASP A 16 -29.18 -1.90 20.68
C ASP A 16 -27.90 -2.06 19.84
N ARG A 17 -27.83 -3.14 19.04
CA ARG A 17 -26.67 -3.39 18.17
C ARG A 17 -26.56 -2.43 16.97
N SER A 18 -27.65 -1.84 16.51
CA SER A 18 -27.63 -0.80 15.48
C SER A 18 -27.21 0.55 16.04
N MET A 19 -27.43 0.82 17.33
CA MET A 19 -26.96 2.03 18.01
C MET A 19 -25.43 2.01 18.22
N ASP A 20 -24.82 0.80 18.30
CA ASP A 20 -23.37 0.62 18.43
C ASP A 20 -22.67 0.46 17.07
N ASP A 21 -23.31 0.79 15.95
CA ASP A 21 -22.79 0.63 14.58
C ASP A 21 -22.31 -0.78 14.20
N TYR A 22 -22.67 -1.83 14.96
CA TYR A 22 -22.29 -3.21 14.65
C TYR A 22 -23.05 -3.82 13.47
N ILE A 23 -24.25 -3.32 13.19
CA ILE A 23 -25.10 -3.81 12.09
C ILE A 23 -25.77 -2.65 11.36
N THR A 24 -25.86 -2.75 10.03
CA THR A 24 -26.63 -1.83 9.20
C THR A 24 -27.77 -2.57 8.52
N GLU A 25 -28.98 -2.00 8.55
CA GLU A 25 -30.10 -2.51 7.79
C GLU A 25 -29.90 -2.20 6.31
N VAL A 26 -29.80 -3.23 5.47
CA VAL A 26 -29.60 -3.13 4.01
C VAL A 26 -30.91 -3.25 3.23
N ASP A 27 -31.93 -3.89 3.82
CA ASP A 27 -33.27 -4.07 3.27
C ASP A 27 -34.21 -4.37 4.45
N LYS A 28 -35.53 -4.25 4.25
CA LYS A 28 -36.50 -4.48 5.31
C LYS A 28 -36.28 -5.82 6.01
N HIS A 29 -35.88 -5.78 7.29
CA HIS A 29 -35.50 -6.92 8.14
C HIS A 29 -34.27 -7.71 7.68
N LYS A 30 -33.42 -7.15 6.80
CA LYS A 30 -32.11 -7.72 6.43
C LYS A 30 -31.00 -6.84 6.95
N TYR A 31 -30.16 -7.41 7.81
CA TYR A 31 -29.08 -6.72 8.47
C TYR A 31 -27.74 -7.26 7.96
N LYS A 32 -26.80 -6.35 7.72
CA LYS A 32 -25.40 -6.67 7.43
C LYS A 32 -24.59 -6.34 8.65
N LEU A 33 -23.73 -7.26 9.07
CA LEU A 33 -22.70 -6.95 10.07
C LEU A 33 -21.79 -5.86 9.51
N ASN A 34 -21.73 -4.72 10.19
CA ASN A 34 -20.65 -3.79 9.99
C ASN A 34 -19.44 -4.43 10.66
N ASN A 35 -18.55 -4.97 9.85
CA ASN A 35 -17.25 -5.42 10.32
C ASN A 35 -16.42 -4.16 10.63
N HIS A 36 -16.74 -3.44 11.70
CA HIS A 36 -15.78 -2.56 12.34
C HIS A 36 -14.77 -3.50 13.02
N GLY A 37 -13.77 -3.92 12.26
CA GLY A 37 -12.61 -4.55 12.83
C GLY A 37 -12.00 -3.61 13.86
N VAL A 38 -11.36 -4.13 14.87
CA VAL A 38 -10.57 -3.31 15.78
C VAL A 38 -9.56 -2.56 14.94
N GLU A 39 -9.64 -1.24 14.91
CA GLU A 39 -8.66 -0.41 14.20
C GLU A 39 -7.37 -0.35 15.01
N MET A 40 -6.25 -0.53 14.32
CA MET A 40 -4.92 -0.49 14.91
C MET A 40 -3.99 0.32 14.02
N THR A 41 -3.11 1.09 14.64
CA THR A 41 -2.02 1.81 13.95
C THR A 41 -0.71 1.05 14.12
N GLY A 42 0.11 1.08 13.09
CA GLY A 42 1.40 0.42 13.11
C GLY A 42 2.15 0.52 11.79
N THR A 43 3.19 -0.29 11.66
CA THR A 43 4.08 -0.30 10.51
C THR A 43 3.75 -1.43 9.56
N PHE A 44 3.61 -1.11 8.29
CA PHE A 44 3.41 -2.08 7.23
C PHE A 44 4.76 -2.60 6.72
N GLN A 45 4.91 -3.92 6.68
CA GLN A 45 6.08 -4.58 6.11
C GLN A 45 5.70 -5.33 4.85
N ARG A 46 6.23 -4.86 3.73
CA ARG A 46 6.01 -5.51 2.44
C ARG A 46 7.01 -6.64 2.22
N LYS A 47 6.51 -7.80 1.80
CA LYS A 47 7.34 -8.95 1.44
C LYS A 47 7.18 -9.27 -0.04
N SER A 48 8.27 -9.65 -0.68
CA SER A 48 8.31 -9.99 -2.12
C SER A 48 7.40 -11.15 -2.52
N ASN A 49 7.01 -11.99 -1.57
CA ASN A 49 6.10 -13.13 -1.78
C ASN A 49 4.61 -12.77 -1.64
N GLY A 50 4.27 -11.47 -1.47
CA GLY A 50 2.89 -11.00 -1.27
C GLY A 50 2.28 -11.32 0.10
N LYS A 51 3.03 -11.96 1.00
CA LYS A 51 2.63 -12.21 2.38
C LYS A 51 3.09 -11.05 3.26
N ASN A 52 2.42 -9.91 3.11
CA ASN A 52 2.77 -8.71 3.86
C ASN A 52 2.40 -8.86 5.34
N SER A 53 3.07 -8.12 6.19
CA SER A 53 2.86 -8.14 7.63
C SER A 53 2.61 -6.72 8.14
N PHE A 54 1.75 -6.59 9.11
CA PHE A 54 1.55 -5.37 9.87
C PHE A 54 2.07 -5.58 11.29
N ILE A 55 2.86 -4.63 11.78
CA ILE A 55 3.41 -4.64 13.14
C ILE A 55 2.71 -3.55 13.94
N PRO A 56 1.90 -3.90 14.97
CA PRO A 56 1.22 -2.91 15.79
C PRO A 56 2.21 -2.02 16.56
N GLU A 57 1.91 -0.70 16.67
CA GLU A 57 2.73 0.24 17.46
C GLU A 57 2.79 -0.10 18.95
N GLY A 58 1.72 -0.69 19.49
CA GLY A 58 1.62 -1.11 20.89
C GLY A 58 2.36 -2.41 21.23
N GLY A 59 3.08 -3.00 20.26
CA GLY A 59 3.65 -4.34 20.37
C GLY A 59 2.60 -5.43 20.19
N GLY A 60 3.01 -6.61 19.82
CA GLY A 60 2.13 -7.75 19.55
C GLY A 60 2.65 -8.62 18.43
N GLU A 61 1.92 -9.69 18.13
CA GLU A 61 2.25 -10.54 17.00
C GLU A 61 1.98 -9.83 15.66
N PRO A 62 2.85 -10.02 14.66
CA PRO A 62 2.62 -9.48 13.32
C PRO A 62 1.31 -10.02 12.73
N ILE A 63 0.50 -9.13 12.19
CA ILE A 63 -0.78 -9.46 11.56
C ILE A 63 -0.56 -9.62 10.06
N PHE A 64 -1.07 -10.69 9.48
CA PHE A 64 -1.01 -10.92 8.04
C PHE A 64 -1.93 -9.95 7.29
N VAL A 65 -1.41 -9.34 6.21
CA VAL A 65 -2.17 -8.50 5.29
C VAL A 65 -1.95 -9.00 3.87
N ALA A 66 -3.02 -9.48 3.24
CA ALA A 66 -2.96 -9.91 1.85
C ALA A 66 -2.69 -8.72 0.92
N GLU A 67 -2.05 -8.98 -0.23
CA GLU A 67 -1.73 -7.92 -1.21
C GLU A 67 -2.97 -7.12 -1.64
N ARG A 68 -4.12 -7.80 -1.86
CA ARG A 68 -5.40 -7.16 -2.20
C ARG A 68 -5.94 -6.20 -1.14
N ASN A 69 -5.50 -6.37 0.13
CA ASN A 69 -5.94 -5.60 1.29
C ASN A 69 -4.87 -4.59 1.73
N SER A 70 -3.81 -4.39 0.94
CA SER A 70 -2.68 -3.52 1.29
C SER A 70 -2.91 -2.05 0.97
N ALA A 71 -3.97 -1.69 0.23
CA ALA A 71 -4.27 -0.33 -0.22
C ALA A 71 -3.03 0.42 -0.78
N HIS A 72 -2.16 -0.31 -1.50
CA HIS A 72 -0.88 0.20 -2.02
C HIS A 72 0.10 0.74 -0.95
N ALA A 73 0.01 0.23 0.29
CA ALA A 73 1.00 0.53 1.31
C ALA A 73 2.38 0.01 0.88
N MET A 74 3.39 0.81 1.13
CA MET A 74 4.79 0.49 0.84
C MET A 74 5.49 -0.02 2.09
N ASN A 75 6.70 -0.55 1.91
CA ASN A 75 7.47 -1.06 3.03
C ASN A 75 7.80 0.05 4.03
N ASN A 76 7.59 -0.22 5.31
CA ASN A 76 7.75 0.69 6.45
C ASN A 76 6.76 1.87 6.50
N ASP A 77 5.72 1.91 5.66
CA ASP A 77 4.66 2.90 5.81
C ASP A 77 3.96 2.77 7.17
N LYS A 78 3.64 3.90 7.77
CA LYS A 78 2.76 3.94 8.93
C LYS A 78 1.32 3.92 8.46
N VAL A 79 0.59 2.88 8.85
CA VAL A 79 -0.76 2.63 8.35
C VAL A 79 -1.74 2.38 9.49
N ARG A 80 -3.01 2.61 9.20
CA ARG A 80 -4.13 2.15 10.02
C ARG A 80 -4.76 0.95 9.34
N ILE A 81 -4.94 -0.13 10.07
CA ILE A 81 -5.61 -1.34 9.58
C ILE A 81 -6.91 -1.59 10.32
N ALA A 82 -7.89 -2.19 9.62
CA ALA A 82 -8.97 -2.90 10.26
C ALA A 82 -8.57 -4.36 10.44
N PHE A 83 -8.75 -4.85 11.64
CA PHE A 83 -8.42 -6.21 12.00
C PHE A 83 -9.71 -7.03 12.12
N TYR A 84 -9.83 -8.05 11.28
CA TYR A 84 -10.99 -8.94 11.31
C TYR A 84 -10.74 -10.10 12.27
N ALA A 85 -11.72 -10.37 13.12
CA ALA A 85 -11.67 -11.47 14.06
C ALA A 85 -11.36 -12.80 13.35
N LYS A 86 -10.49 -13.60 13.98
CA LYS A 86 -10.04 -14.89 13.47
C LYS A 86 -11.25 -15.81 13.24
N ARG A 87 -11.52 -16.15 11.98
CA ARG A 87 -12.49 -17.20 11.65
C ARG A 87 -11.90 -18.57 11.97
N ARG A 88 -12.75 -19.52 12.40
CA ARG A 88 -12.32 -20.89 12.73
C ARG A 88 -11.50 -21.49 11.56
N GLY A 89 -10.22 -21.82 11.81
CA GLY A 89 -9.32 -22.44 10.83
C GLY A 89 -8.60 -21.49 9.86
N ARG A 90 -8.70 -20.16 10.02
CA ARG A 90 -7.92 -19.17 9.25
C ARG A 90 -7.10 -18.29 10.18
N GLU A 91 -5.94 -17.85 9.70
CA GLU A 91 -5.17 -16.81 10.39
C GLU A 91 -5.94 -15.49 10.39
N ALA A 92 -5.66 -14.67 11.40
CA ALA A 92 -6.23 -13.33 11.46
C ALA A 92 -5.68 -12.50 10.29
N GLU A 93 -6.56 -11.83 9.56
CA GLU A 93 -6.23 -11.04 8.37
C GLU A 93 -6.59 -9.58 8.63
N GLY A 94 -5.68 -8.67 8.30
CA GLY A 94 -5.90 -7.23 8.37
C GLY A 94 -6.13 -6.63 6.98
N GLU A 95 -6.81 -5.49 6.95
CA GLU A 95 -7.00 -4.65 5.76
C GLU A 95 -6.52 -3.24 6.06
N VAL A 96 -5.66 -2.69 5.22
CA VAL A 96 -5.21 -1.31 5.34
C VAL A 96 -6.36 -0.39 4.95
N ILE A 97 -6.79 0.44 5.90
CA ILE A 97 -7.85 1.44 5.70
C ILE A 97 -7.26 2.75 5.23
N GLU A 98 -6.13 3.13 5.82
CA GLU A 98 -5.51 4.43 5.58
C GLU A 98 -4.00 4.35 5.73
N ILE A 99 -3.29 5.08 4.88
CA ILE A 99 -1.85 5.29 4.99
C ILE A 99 -1.65 6.63 5.68
N LEU A 100 -1.17 6.58 6.94
CA LEU A 100 -0.98 7.76 7.77
C LEU A 100 0.27 8.54 7.40
N GLU A 101 1.36 7.80 7.12
CA GLU A 101 2.65 8.38 6.79
C GLU A 101 3.40 7.45 5.84
N ARG A 102 3.93 7.99 4.74
CA ARG A 102 4.80 7.27 3.83
C ARG A 102 6.22 7.27 4.36
N ALA A 103 6.81 6.09 4.51
CA ALA A 103 8.20 5.97 4.94
C ALA A 103 9.18 6.44 3.86
N ASN A 104 8.87 6.14 2.60
CA ASN A 104 9.66 6.57 1.45
C ASN A 104 8.74 6.80 0.25
N ASP A 105 8.84 7.98 -0.34
CA ASP A 105 8.13 8.35 -1.57
C ASP A 105 9.07 8.49 -2.78
N THR A 106 10.38 8.28 -2.55
CA THR A 106 11.44 8.48 -3.53
C THR A 106 12.14 7.18 -3.85
N PHE A 107 12.30 6.89 -5.13
CA PHE A 107 12.88 5.64 -5.62
C PHE A 107 13.96 5.91 -6.66
N VAL A 108 14.99 5.08 -6.63
CA VAL A 108 16.07 5.08 -7.60
C VAL A 108 15.91 3.90 -8.55
N GLY A 109 16.17 4.12 -9.83
CA GLY A 109 16.07 3.06 -10.82
C GLY A 109 16.55 3.52 -12.20
N THR A 110 16.38 2.65 -13.16
CA THR A 110 16.76 2.90 -14.56
C THR A 110 15.51 3.30 -15.36
N LEU A 111 15.64 4.34 -16.17
CA LEU A 111 14.57 4.82 -17.04
C LEU A 111 14.46 3.97 -18.30
N GLU A 112 13.23 3.54 -18.60
CA GLU A 112 12.82 3.00 -19.90
C GLU A 112 11.83 3.97 -20.55
N VAL A 113 12.30 4.71 -21.56
CA VAL A 113 11.53 5.77 -22.18
C VAL A 113 10.86 5.29 -23.47
N ALA A 114 9.55 5.43 -23.55
CA ALA A 114 8.73 5.24 -24.73
C ALA A 114 8.40 6.59 -25.40
N LYS A 115 7.63 6.59 -26.50
CA LYS A 115 7.28 7.80 -27.26
C LYS A 115 6.53 8.86 -26.44
N SER A 116 5.62 8.43 -25.53
CA SER A 116 4.69 9.33 -24.82
C SER A 116 4.75 9.16 -23.29
N TYR A 117 5.51 8.21 -22.77
CA TYR A 117 5.66 7.91 -21.35
C TYR A 117 7.02 7.26 -21.08
N ALA A 118 7.34 7.08 -19.82
CA ALA A 118 8.48 6.27 -19.38
C ALA A 118 8.08 5.41 -18.18
N PHE A 119 8.89 4.39 -17.91
CA PHE A 119 8.87 3.65 -16.68
C PHE A 119 10.20 3.81 -15.96
N LEU A 120 10.15 3.90 -14.64
CA LEU A 120 11.33 3.66 -13.81
C LEU A 120 11.30 2.20 -13.37
N VAL A 121 12.27 1.45 -13.83
CA VAL A 121 12.52 0.08 -13.41
C VAL A 121 13.39 0.12 -12.15
N THR A 122 12.81 -0.21 -11.01
CA THR A 122 13.51 -0.22 -9.74
C THR A 122 14.23 -1.55 -9.52
N GLU A 123 15.46 -1.50 -9.07
CA GLU A 123 16.22 -2.71 -8.69
C GLU A 123 15.75 -3.24 -7.31
N ASN A 124 15.15 -2.36 -6.54
CA ASN A 124 14.65 -2.69 -5.22
C ASN A 124 13.31 -3.44 -5.31
N ARG A 125 13.31 -4.72 -4.93
CA ARG A 125 12.13 -5.61 -4.95
C ARG A 125 11.03 -5.23 -3.96
N THR A 126 11.18 -4.15 -3.22
CA THR A 126 10.15 -3.64 -2.30
C THR A 126 8.98 -3.00 -3.02
N LEU A 127 9.18 -2.55 -4.26
CA LEU A 127 8.10 -2.12 -5.14
C LEU A 127 7.76 -3.26 -6.12
N ALA A 128 6.52 -3.75 -6.07
CA ALA A 128 6.10 -4.87 -6.92
C ALA A 128 5.91 -4.47 -8.40
N ASN A 129 5.81 -3.18 -8.69
CA ASN A 129 5.52 -2.64 -10.02
C ASN A 129 6.43 -1.47 -10.33
N ASP A 130 6.78 -1.32 -11.61
CA ASP A 130 7.53 -0.16 -12.11
C ASP A 130 6.73 1.13 -11.95
N ILE A 131 7.43 2.26 -11.83
CA ILE A 131 6.80 3.56 -11.65
C ILE A 131 6.53 4.16 -13.04
N PHE A 132 5.28 4.47 -13.33
CA PHE A 132 4.87 5.14 -14.55
C PHE A 132 5.19 6.63 -14.49
N ILE A 133 5.84 7.18 -15.53
CA ILE A 133 6.25 8.58 -15.59
C ILE A 133 5.66 9.20 -16.86
N PRO A 134 4.72 10.16 -16.73
CA PRO A 134 4.28 10.96 -17.86
C PRO A 134 5.42 11.75 -18.48
N LYS A 135 5.36 11.97 -19.79
CA LYS A 135 6.44 12.66 -20.54
C LYS A 135 6.78 14.05 -20.00
N GLU A 136 5.76 14.77 -19.52
CA GLU A 136 5.92 16.10 -18.93
C GLU A 136 6.74 16.09 -17.64
N LYS A 137 6.75 14.94 -16.94
CA LYS A 137 7.44 14.76 -15.66
C LYS A 137 8.78 14.03 -15.79
N LEU A 138 9.24 13.80 -17.02
CA LEU A 138 10.47 13.02 -17.31
C LEU A 138 11.76 13.85 -17.20
N LYS A 139 11.69 15.17 -17.18
CA LYS A 139 12.87 16.09 -17.12
C LYS A 139 13.95 15.82 -18.17
N GLY A 140 13.60 15.29 -19.34
CA GLY A 140 14.56 15.03 -20.41
C GLY A 140 15.39 13.76 -20.25
N GLY A 141 15.08 12.89 -19.30
CA GLY A 141 15.73 11.59 -19.13
C GLY A 141 15.58 10.70 -20.36
N LYS A 142 16.59 9.87 -20.59
CA LYS A 142 16.66 8.95 -21.71
C LYS A 142 16.64 7.49 -21.22
N THR A 143 16.32 6.59 -22.12
CA THR A 143 16.41 5.15 -21.83
C THR A 143 17.84 4.77 -21.45
N GLY A 144 17.99 4.08 -20.33
CA GLY A 144 19.26 3.67 -19.75
C GLY A 144 19.88 4.68 -18.79
N ASP A 145 19.24 5.81 -18.52
CA ASP A 145 19.68 6.72 -17.47
C ASP A 145 19.17 6.25 -16.09
N LYS A 146 20.02 6.34 -15.08
CA LYS A 146 19.62 6.23 -13.68
C LYS A 146 19.01 7.54 -13.20
N ALA A 147 17.86 7.46 -12.56
CA ALA A 147 17.13 8.62 -12.10
C ALA A 147 16.54 8.39 -10.72
N ILE A 148 16.33 9.50 -10.02
CA ILE A 148 15.58 9.57 -8.78
C ILE A 148 14.17 10.02 -9.14
N VAL A 149 13.17 9.23 -8.75
CA VAL A 149 11.76 9.49 -9.04
C VAL A 149 10.98 9.54 -7.74
N LYS A 150 10.18 10.58 -7.58
CA LYS A 150 9.20 10.69 -6.50
C LYS A 150 7.86 10.16 -6.96
N VAL A 151 7.25 9.28 -6.18
CA VAL A 151 5.86 8.86 -6.37
C VAL A 151 4.95 10.01 -5.95
N VAL A 152 4.14 10.49 -6.89
CA VAL A 152 3.22 11.61 -6.67
C VAL A 152 1.84 11.10 -6.33
N GLU A 153 1.40 10.02 -7.00
CA GLU A 153 0.07 9.48 -6.87
C GLU A 153 0.07 7.99 -7.16
N TRP A 154 -0.80 7.25 -6.49
CA TRP A 154 -1.09 5.86 -6.82
C TRP A 154 -2.60 5.66 -6.81
N PRO A 155 -3.27 5.79 -7.96
CA PRO A 155 -4.72 5.59 -8.04
C PRO A 155 -5.12 4.15 -7.67
N ASP A 156 -6.20 3.98 -6.92
CA ASP A 156 -6.65 2.68 -6.39
C ASP A 156 -6.83 1.60 -7.47
N LYS A 157 -7.22 2.00 -8.67
CA LYS A 157 -7.43 1.09 -9.81
C LYS A 157 -6.20 0.94 -10.69
N ALA A 158 -5.13 1.70 -10.45
CA ALA A 158 -3.92 1.65 -11.25
C ALA A 158 -2.96 0.58 -10.72
N LYS A 159 -2.44 -0.22 -11.65
CA LYS A 159 -1.41 -1.22 -11.32
C LYS A 159 -0.10 -0.56 -10.93
N ASN A 160 0.25 0.54 -11.59
CA ASN A 160 1.53 1.22 -11.44
C ASN A 160 1.34 2.58 -10.76
N PRO A 161 2.22 2.96 -9.81
CA PRO A 161 2.23 4.31 -9.27
C PRO A 161 2.67 5.32 -10.33
N ILE A 162 2.21 6.57 -10.18
CA ILE A 162 2.60 7.69 -11.04
C ILE A 162 3.72 8.45 -10.36
N GLY A 163 4.84 8.60 -11.05
CA GLY A 163 6.04 9.29 -10.56
C GLY A 163 6.42 10.52 -11.34
N GLN A 164 7.32 11.28 -10.75
CA GLN A 164 7.98 12.43 -11.33
C GLN A 164 9.48 12.30 -11.12
N VAL A 165 10.28 12.49 -12.19
CA VAL A 165 11.73 12.55 -12.07
C VAL A 165 12.13 13.76 -11.25
N ILE A 166 12.87 13.54 -10.18
CA ILE A 166 13.47 14.60 -9.36
C ILE A 166 14.84 14.95 -9.93
N ASP A 167 15.67 13.94 -10.19
CA ASP A 167 17.03 14.12 -10.68
C ASP A 167 17.45 12.96 -11.58
N ILE A 168 18.41 13.24 -12.46
CA ILE A 168 19.02 12.28 -13.38
C ILE A 168 20.48 12.15 -12.97
N LEU A 169 20.86 10.98 -12.45
CA LEU A 169 22.20 10.73 -11.89
C LEU A 169 23.27 10.51 -12.96
N GLY A 170 22.85 10.03 -14.13
CA GLY A 170 23.74 9.69 -15.23
C GLY A 170 23.38 8.37 -15.89
N ARG A 171 24.29 7.80 -16.66
CA ARG A 171 24.03 6.55 -17.37
C ARG A 171 24.21 5.35 -16.46
N ALA A 172 23.27 4.41 -16.50
CA ALA A 172 23.39 3.15 -15.77
C ALA A 172 24.66 2.38 -16.20
N GLY A 173 25.39 1.85 -15.21
CA GLY A 173 26.66 1.16 -15.41
C GLY A 173 27.91 2.01 -15.23
N ASP A 174 27.79 3.34 -15.15
CA ASP A 174 28.91 4.20 -14.80
C ASP A 174 29.15 4.14 -13.29
N ASN A 175 30.41 3.91 -12.87
CA ASN A 175 30.75 3.75 -11.44
C ASN A 175 30.31 4.93 -10.57
N THR A 176 30.46 6.16 -11.06
CA THR A 176 30.04 7.37 -10.34
C THR A 176 28.52 7.43 -10.22
N THR A 177 27.79 7.09 -11.29
CA THR A 177 26.33 7.05 -11.31
C THR A 177 25.79 6.00 -10.36
N GLU A 178 26.39 4.80 -10.34
CA GLU A 178 26.00 3.72 -9.42
C GLU A 178 26.26 4.11 -7.95
N MET A 179 27.38 4.76 -7.67
CA MET A 179 27.68 5.24 -6.32
C MET A 179 26.67 6.30 -5.87
N HIS A 180 26.33 7.28 -6.72
CA HIS A 180 25.31 8.28 -6.42
C HIS A 180 23.93 7.66 -6.24
N ALA A 181 23.60 6.64 -7.05
CA ALA A 181 22.35 5.90 -6.91
C ALA A 181 22.21 5.22 -5.54
N ILE A 182 23.27 4.56 -5.07
CA ILE A 182 23.30 3.96 -3.74
C ILE A 182 23.16 5.03 -2.65
N LEU A 183 23.91 6.12 -2.73
CA LEU A 183 23.81 7.21 -1.74
C LEU A 183 22.38 7.77 -1.69
N ALA A 184 21.78 8.03 -2.85
CA ALA A 184 20.42 8.54 -2.94
C ALA A 184 19.37 7.56 -2.37
N GLU A 185 19.55 6.25 -2.59
CA GLU A 185 18.65 5.22 -2.04
C GLU A 185 18.65 5.21 -0.51
N PHE A 186 19.78 5.50 0.12
CA PHE A 186 19.93 5.63 1.57
C PHE A 186 19.64 7.04 2.10
N GLY A 187 19.21 7.97 1.24
CA GLY A 187 18.94 9.37 1.63
C GLY A 187 20.19 10.15 2.02
N LEU A 188 21.36 9.71 1.57
CA LEU A 188 22.64 10.38 1.80
C LEU A 188 22.92 11.41 0.68
N PRO A 189 23.66 12.48 0.97
CA PRO A 189 24.07 13.43 -0.04
C PRO A 189 25.02 12.77 -1.06
N TYR A 190 24.81 13.05 -2.33
CA TYR A 190 25.55 12.50 -3.50
C TYR A 190 26.08 13.60 -4.41
#